data_74edfb952f34203972061f188295cc72
#
_entry.id   74edfb952f34203972061f188295cc72
#
_cell.length_a   1.000
_cell.length_b   1.000
_cell.length_c   1.000
_cell.angle_alpha   90.00
_cell.angle_beta   90.00
_cell.angle_gamma   90.00
#
_symmetry.space_group_name_H-M   'P 1'
#
loop_
_entity.id
_entity.type
_entity.pdbx_description
1 polymer ?
#
loop_
_entity_poly.entity_id
_entity_poly.type
_entity_poly.pdbx_seq_one_letter_code
_entity_poly.pdbx_strand_id
1 'polypeptide(L)'
;MSLLSNIRAGRAYVEVTAETSKLQRNLTSAQAQLQNFGRTCTNVGKDLLMFSGTMTAPLVMAAKSFAGFDDSMRLVQAVTQATDADFKALTKTAQRLGRDTSYTAQQAADAMVSLGRMGFSPTEIQASIDAVLNLARSTGTELAEAGDIAANSMRIFGIEASQMSDVADVLTVTANSSAQTLIDLFEALKMGGPQAAAAGESIRETSAAIAVLANMGIKGSLAGTALRKSFSQFAKVKVQDQLRSVGVETVDANGNLRKMAEIMRDIAKAMSTMPTAEKLAFAEDIFDIRGSLAGLTLTANTDELDAMLVKLQDVEGVAADTAKKMDAGLGGAFRLLLSAVEGAMNAIADAMNSTLQPLIVKVTAVINTFTQWIEANR
;
A
#
# COMPACT_ATOMS: atom_id res chain seq x y z
N MET A 1 24.14 109.20 -33.06
CA MET A 1 23.91 108.74 -31.66
C MET A 1 23.04 107.56 -31.66
N SER A 2 23.43 106.63 -31.05
CA SER A 2 22.81 105.43 -30.45
C SER A 2 23.38 104.14 -30.97
N LEU A 3 24.23 103.60 -30.12
CA LEU A 3 24.74 102.24 -30.19
C LEU A 3 23.72 101.29 -29.67
N LEU A 4 23.34 100.32 -30.49
CA LEU A 4 22.69 99.13 -29.96
C LEU A 4 23.48 97.88 -30.37
N SER A 5 24.16 97.31 -29.39
CA SER A 5 24.98 96.13 -29.48
C SER A 5 24.10 94.90 -29.68
N ASN A 6 24.38 94.19 -30.74
CA ASN A 6 23.79 92.83 -30.96
C ASN A 6 24.46 91.80 -30.04
N ILE A 7 23.72 91.34 -29.05
CA ILE A 7 24.08 90.16 -28.28
C ILE A 7 23.62 88.95 -29.07
N ARG A 8 24.56 88.23 -29.70
CA ARG A 8 24.25 86.89 -30.27
C ARG A 8 24.25 85.89 -29.17
N ALA A 9 23.06 85.38 -28.83
CA ALA A 9 22.92 84.18 -27.95
C ALA A 9 23.53 82.97 -28.68
N GLY A 10 24.58 82.44 -28.10
CA GLY A 10 25.20 81.21 -28.60
C GLY A 10 24.16 80.00 -28.47
N ARG A 11 24.04 79.33 -29.55
CA ARG A 11 23.29 77.99 -29.50
C ARG A 11 24.24 77.00 -28.87
N ALA A 12 23.88 76.49 -27.67
CA ALA A 12 24.52 75.33 -27.07
C ALA A 12 23.91 74.09 -27.69
N TYR A 13 24.68 73.31 -28.40
CA TYR A 13 24.27 71.93 -28.82
C TYR A 13 24.70 70.95 -27.73
N VAL A 14 23.77 70.27 -27.16
CA VAL A 14 24.03 69.09 -26.34
C VAL A 14 24.09 67.87 -27.28
N GLU A 15 25.27 67.40 -27.59
CA GLU A 15 25.48 66.20 -28.37
C GLU A 15 25.28 64.98 -27.43
N VAL A 16 24.13 64.33 -27.50
CA VAL A 16 23.87 63.10 -26.76
C VAL A 16 24.46 61.94 -27.57
N THR A 17 25.70 61.59 -27.31
CA THR A 17 26.35 60.41 -27.82
C THR A 17 25.91 59.24 -26.97
N ALA A 18 24.85 58.52 -27.40
CA ALA A 18 24.49 57.23 -26.78
C ALA A 18 25.58 56.22 -27.18
N GLU A 19 26.28 55.64 -26.21
CA GLU A 19 27.17 54.50 -26.42
C GLU A 19 26.37 53.28 -26.77
N THR A 20 25.98 53.14 -28.03
CA THR A 20 25.19 52.02 -28.56
C THR A 20 26.03 50.74 -28.71
N SER A 21 27.35 50.81 -28.53
CA SER A 21 28.27 49.66 -28.69
C SER A 21 28.01 48.53 -27.70
N LYS A 22 27.56 48.86 -26.49
CA LYS A 22 27.19 47.88 -25.46
C LYS A 22 25.82 47.25 -25.76
N LEU A 23 24.89 48.08 -26.20
CA LEU A 23 23.55 47.66 -26.61
C LEU A 23 23.60 46.74 -27.85
N GLN A 24 24.39 47.13 -28.87
CA GLN A 24 24.59 46.32 -30.09
C GLN A 24 25.23 44.95 -29.77
N ARG A 25 26.27 44.93 -28.91
CA ARG A 25 26.89 43.66 -28.47
C ARG A 25 25.91 42.77 -27.74
N ASN A 26 25.10 43.32 -26.83
CA ASN A 26 24.10 42.57 -26.09
C ASN A 26 22.98 42.06 -27.00
N LEU A 27 22.51 42.87 -27.95
CA LEU A 27 21.52 42.47 -28.96
C LEU A 27 22.05 41.37 -29.90
N THR A 28 23.31 41.49 -30.34
CA THR A 28 23.95 40.45 -31.18
C THR A 28 24.15 39.16 -30.40
N SER A 29 24.52 39.24 -29.12
CA SER A 29 24.61 38.07 -28.23
C SER A 29 23.24 37.42 -28.00
N ALA A 30 22.19 38.22 -27.74
CA ALA A 30 20.83 37.78 -27.60
C ALA A 30 20.30 37.12 -28.90
N GLN A 31 20.59 37.71 -30.05
CA GLN A 31 20.22 37.14 -31.35
C GLN A 31 20.92 35.80 -31.61
N ALA A 32 22.22 35.69 -31.27
CA ALA A 32 22.97 34.44 -31.41
C ALA A 32 22.43 33.36 -30.47
N GLN A 33 22.06 33.72 -29.24
CA GLN A 33 21.43 32.77 -28.28
C GLN A 33 20.06 32.32 -28.74
N LEU A 34 19.21 33.24 -29.26
CA LEU A 34 17.91 32.93 -29.87
C LEU A 34 18.04 32.04 -31.10
N GLN A 35 19.02 32.27 -31.97
CA GLN A 35 19.29 31.43 -33.12
C GLN A 35 19.77 30.05 -32.70
N ASN A 36 20.65 29.94 -31.70
CA ASN A 36 21.06 28.63 -31.15
C ASN A 36 19.89 27.89 -30.47
N PHE A 37 19.07 28.60 -29.71
CA PHE A 37 17.83 28.07 -29.16
C PHE A 37 16.89 27.54 -30.25
N GLY A 38 16.65 28.38 -31.29
CA GLY A 38 15.79 27.96 -32.44
C GLY A 38 16.35 26.74 -33.18
N ARG A 39 17.69 26.66 -33.35
CA ARG A 39 18.33 25.46 -33.94
C ARG A 39 18.19 24.23 -33.05
N THR A 40 18.36 24.37 -31.73
CA THR A 40 18.19 23.29 -30.78
C THR A 40 16.73 22.83 -30.74
N CYS A 41 15.75 23.76 -30.70
CA CYS A 41 14.33 23.43 -30.81
C CYS A 41 13.98 22.75 -32.14
N THR A 42 14.58 23.21 -33.26
CA THR A 42 14.38 22.59 -34.58
C THR A 42 14.99 21.18 -34.64
N ASN A 43 16.15 20.96 -34.05
CA ASN A 43 16.77 19.64 -34.02
C ASN A 43 15.99 18.68 -33.09
N VAL A 44 15.63 19.14 -31.88
CA VAL A 44 14.74 18.40 -30.98
C VAL A 44 13.38 18.12 -31.65
N GLY A 45 12.82 19.12 -32.35
CA GLY A 45 11.59 18.96 -33.14
C GLY A 45 11.74 17.97 -34.29
N LYS A 46 12.89 17.97 -34.99
CA LYS A 46 13.18 16.95 -36.03
C LYS A 46 13.37 15.55 -35.45
N ASP A 47 14.06 15.44 -34.32
CA ASP A 47 14.23 14.16 -33.61
C ASP A 47 12.86 13.65 -33.13
N LEU A 48 12.00 14.51 -32.58
CA LEU A 48 10.59 14.20 -32.26
C LEU A 48 9.75 13.92 -33.50
N LEU A 49 9.95 14.62 -34.62
CA LEU A 49 9.24 14.40 -35.88
C LEU A 49 9.65 13.11 -36.59
N MET A 50 10.91 12.63 -36.45
CA MET A 50 11.27 11.28 -36.90
C MET A 50 10.50 10.18 -36.15
N PHE A 51 10.09 10.45 -34.91
CA PHE A 51 9.18 9.58 -34.16
C PHE A 51 7.68 9.89 -34.41
N SER A 52 7.33 10.98 -35.11
CA SER A 52 5.96 11.54 -35.13
C SER A 52 5.10 11.11 -36.32
N GLY A 53 5.54 10.22 -37.20
CA GLY A 53 4.65 9.61 -38.18
C GLY A 53 3.61 8.73 -37.49
N THR A 54 2.39 9.23 -37.25
CA THR A 54 1.19 8.54 -36.70
C THR A 54 1.31 7.88 -35.30
N MET A 55 2.47 7.93 -34.63
CA MET A 55 2.72 7.24 -33.34
C MET A 55 2.90 8.16 -32.12
N THR A 56 2.63 9.46 -32.21
CA THR A 56 2.92 10.39 -31.08
C THR A 56 2.09 10.13 -29.84
N ALA A 57 0.80 9.87 -29.97
CA ALA A 57 -0.07 9.64 -28.81
C ALA A 57 0.28 8.35 -28.05
N PRO A 58 0.45 7.19 -28.68
CA PRO A 58 0.91 5.97 -28.01
C PRO A 58 2.29 6.10 -27.32
N LEU A 59 3.24 6.81 -27.94
CA LEU A 59 4.57 7.02 -27.37
C LEU A 59 4.57 7.95 -26.15
N VAL A 60 3.78 9.01 -26.17
CA VAL A 60 3.60 9.89 -25.01
C VAL A 60 2.91 9.15 -23.87
N MET A 61 1.91 8.32 -24.17
CA MET A 61 1.27 7.48 -23.18
C MET A 61 2.24 6.43 -22.60
N ALA A 62 3.05 5.79 -23.44
CA ALA A 62 4.08 4.84 -23.01
C ALA A 62 5.13 5.52 -22.10
N ALA A 63 5.62 6.70 -22.50
CA ALA A 63 6.58 7.46 -21.69
C ALA A 63 5.99 7.87 -20.33
N LYS A 64 4.71 8.28 -20.30
CA LYS A 64 4.02 8.63 -19.06
C LYS A 64 3.79 7.43 -18.14
N SER A 65 3.35 6.30 -18.70
CA SER A 65 3.16 5.05 -17.96
C SER A 65 4.47 4.56 -17.36
N PHE A 66 5.53 4.53 -18.17
CA PHE A 66 6.88 4.14 -17.73
C PHE A 66 7.45 5.09 -16.67
N ALA A 67 7.25 6.41 -16.81
CA ALA A 67 7.71 7.37 -15.81
C ALA A 67 7.05 7.11 -14.45
N GLY A 68 5.74 6.84 -14.40
CA GLY A 68 5.06 6.46 -13.17
C GLY A 68 5.61 5.18 -12.56
N PHE A 69 5.84 4.15 -13.38
CA PHE A 69 6.45 2.91 -12.94
C PHE A 69 7.90 3.11 -12.42
N ASP A 70 8.74 3.85 -13.15
CA ASP A 70 10.14 4.14 -12.74
C ASP A 70 10.16 4.93 -11.43
N ASP A 71 9.28 5.94 -11.28
CA ASP A 71 9.14 6.72 -10.04
C ASP A 71 8.77 5.82 -8.85
N SER A 72 7.79 4.92 -9.01
CA SER A 72 7.42 3.95 -7.97
C SER A 72 8.59 3.01 -7.65
N MET A 73 9.31 2.51 -8.65
CA MET A 73 10.48 1.66 -8.43
C MET A 73 11.64 2.41 -7.76
N ARG A 74 11.91 3.68 -8.11
CA ARG A 74 12.87 4.53 -7.40
C ARG A 74 12.50 4.74 -5.95
N LEU A 75 11.21 4.89 -5.68
CA LEU A 75 10.72 4.97 -4.31
C LEU A 75 10.92 3.65 -3.56
N VAL A 76 10.67 2.48 -4.20
CA VAL A 76 11.01 1.18 -3.62
C VAL A 76 12.50 1.13 -3.24
N GLN A 77 13.39 1.52 -4.16
CA GLN A 77 14.84 1.56 -3.90
C GLN A 77 15.17 2.43 -2.70
N ALA A 78 14.56 3.61 -2.62
CA ALA A 78 14.82 4.57 -1.54
C ALA A 78 14.34 4.06 -0.18
N VAL A 79 13.12 3.49 -0.08
CA VAL A 79 12.55 3.05 1.20
C VAL A 79 13.17 1.73 1.70
N THR A 80 13.63 0.87 0.79
CA THR A 80 14.26 -0.41 1.13
C THR A 80 15.77 -0.33 1.21
N GLN A 81 16.38 0.78 0.75
CA GLN A 81 17.83 0.93 0.58
C GLN A 81 18.42 -0.20 -0.29
N ALA A 82 17.66 -0.63 -1.30
CA ALA A 82 18.03 -1.74 -2.17
C ALA A 82 19.31 -1.45 -2.94
N THR A 83 20.18 -2.46 -3.04
CA THR A 83 21.34 -2.40 -3.94
C THR A 83 20.88 -2.37 -5.41
N ASP A 84 21.78 -2.04 -6.33
CA ASP A 84 21.45 -2.06 -7.77
C ASP A 84 21.03 -3.46 -8.25
N ALA A 85 21.55 -4.52 -7.64
CA ALA A 85 21.18 -5.90 -7.95
C ALA A 85 19.74 -6.18 -7.46
N ASP A 86 19.41 -5.82 -6.23
CA ASP A 86 18.08 -5.99 -5.65
C ASP A 86 17.06 -5.13 -6.38
N PHE A 87 17.40 -3.88 -6.72
CA PHE A 87 16.55 -3.01 -7.51
C PHE A 87 16.16 -3.63 -8.85
N LYS A 88 17.15 -4.19 -9.57
CA LYS A 88 16.90 -4.91 -10.84
C LYS A 88 16.01 -6.13 -10.64
N ALA A 89 16.21 -6.87 -9.55
CA ALA A 89 15.40 -8.05 -9.24
C ALA A 89 13.97 -7.67 -8.93
N LEU A 90 13.74 -6.64 -8.08
CA LEU A 90 12.41 -6.10 -7.75
C LEU A 90 11.70 -5.53 -9.00
N THR A 91 12.43 -4.80 -9.86
CA THR A 91 11.90 -4.29 -11.12
C THR A 91 11.40 -5.41 -12.03
N LYS A 92 12.19 -6.48 -12.19
CA LYS A 92 11.78 -7.66 -12.95
C LYS A 92 10.56 -8.35 -12.34
N THR A 93 10.49 -8.42 -11.02
CA THR A 93 9.34 -8.99 -10.32
C THR A 93 8.08 -8.15 -10.56
N ALA A 94 8.14 -6.83 -10.44
CA ALA A 94 7.01 -5.95 -10.73
C ALA A 94 6.53 -6.07 -12.19
N GLN A 95 7.48 -6.11 -13.15
CA GLN A 95 7.16 -6.32 -14.57
C GLN A 95 6.57 -7.71 -14.84
N ARG A 96 7.05 -8.76 -14.17
CA ARG A 96 6.45 -10.10 -14.25
C ARG A 96 5.02 -10.09 -13.75
N LEU A 97 4.79 -9.52 -12.57
CA LEU A 97 3.46 -9.41 -11.99
C LEU A 97 2.50 -8.62 -12.88
N GLY A 98 2.99 -7.53 -13.50
CA GLY A 98 2.22 -6.77 -14.47
C GLY A 98 1.85 -7.55 -15.74
N ARG A 99 2.59 -8.61 -16.11
CA ARG A 99 2.23 -9.46 -17.25
C ARG A 99 1.34 -10.63 -16.86
N ASP A 100 1.60 -11.21 -15.68
CA ASP A 100 1.07 -12.51 -15.30
C ASP A 100 -0.20 -12.40 -14.43
N THR A 101 -0.55 -11.18 -13.99
CA THR A 101 -1.71 -10.93 -13.11
C THR A 101 -2.62 -9.84 -13.66
N SER A 102 -3.74 -9.62 -13.02
CA SER A 102 -4.69 -8.53 -13.34
C SER A 102 -4.27 -7.16 -12.79
N TYR A 103 -3.11 -7.08 -12.15
CA TYR A 103 -2.50 -5.83 -11.69
C TYR A 103 -1.45 -5.33 -12.65
N THR A 104 -1.29 -4.02 -12.76
CA THR A 104 -0.24 -3.41 -13.59
C THR A 104 1.12 -3.47 -12.88
N ALA A 105 2.21 -3.32 -13.64
CA ALA A 105 3.56 -3.28 -13.06
C ALA A 105 3.71 -2.13 -12.07
N GLN A 106 3.08 -0.97 -12.34
CA GLN A 106 3.07 0.16 -11.42
C GLN A 106 2.34 -0.17 -10.12
N GLN A 107 1.16 -0.79 -10.18
CA GLN A 107 0.44 -1.21 -8.97
C GLN A 107 1.25 -2.18 -8.12
N ALA A 108 1.94 -3.14 -8.76
CA ALA A 108 2.84 -4.05 -8.05
C ALA A 108 4.01 -3.30 -7.39
N ALA A 109 4.59 -2.29 -8.07
CA ALA A 109 5.63 -1.44 -7.49
C ALA A 109 5.11 -0.62 -6.30
N ASP A 110 3.89 -0.06 -6.38
CA ASP A 110 3.27 0.69 -5.29
C ASP A 110 3.04 -0.19 -4.05
N ALA A 111 2.63 -1.45 -4.24
CA ALA A 111 2.54 -2.43 -3.16
C ALA A 111 3.91 -2.76 -2.55
N MET A 112 4.96 -2.86 -3.37
CA MET A 112 6.35 -3.03 -2.88
C MET A 112 6.80 -1.82 -2.05
N VAL A 113 6.39 -0.59 -2.41
CA VAL A 113 6.65 0.62 -1.60
C VAL A 113 6.00 0.51 -0.22
N SER A 114 4.75 0.05 -0.14
CA SER A 114 4.05 -0.16 1.13
C SER A 114 4.78 -1.16 2.02
N LEU A 115 5.16 -2.33 1.48
CA LEU A 115 5.95 -3.32 2.21
C LEU A 115 7.31 -2.77 2.65
N GLY A 116 8.01 -2.02 1.79
CA GLY A 116 9.28 -1.39 2.11
C GLY A 116 9.18 -0.37 3.25
N ARG A 117 8.13 0.46 3.26
CA ARG A 117 7.83 1.39 4.37
C ARG A 117 7.58 0.68 5.68
N MET A 118 7.04 -0.53 5.63
CA MET A 118 6.88 -1.39 6.79
C MET A 118 8.17 -2.12 7.19
N GLY A 119 9.30 -1.85 6.52
CA GLY A 119 10.62 -2.36 6.86
C GLY A 119 10.92 -3.74 6.28
N PHE A 120 10.18 -4.19 5.28
CA PHE A 120 10.52 -5.41 4.54
C PHE A 120 11.77 -5.16 3.70
N SER A 121 12.72 -6.08 3.78
CA SER A 121 13.89 -6.10 2.92
C SER A 121 13.51 -6.45 1.46
N PRO A 122 14.37 -6.16 0.48
CA PRO A 122 14.12 -6.54 -0.92
C PRO A 122 13.78 -8.03 -1.12
N THR A 123 14.45 -8.91 -0.39
CA THR A 123 14.22 -10.36 -0.44
C THR A 123 12.86 -10.73 0.14
N GLU A 124 12.48 -10.14 1.27
CA GLU A 124 11.17 -10.36 1.89
C GLU A 124 10.03 -9.83 1.01
N ILE A 125 10.22 -8.69 0.34
CA ILE A 125 9.25 -8.16 -0.63
C ILE A 125 9.06 -9.14 -1.78
N GLN A 126 10.16 -9.68 -2.34
CA GLN A 126 10.06 -10.68 -3.41
C GLN A 126 9.31 -11.95 -3.00
N ALA A 127 9.51 -12.40 -1.76
CA ALA A 127 8.84 -13.58 -1.23
C ALA A 127 7.34 -13.34 -0.93
N SER A 128 6.96 -12.09 -0.65
CA SER A 128 5.63 -11.73 -0.12
C SER A 128 4.67 -11.16 -1.15
N ILE A 129 5.18 -10.51 -2.20
CA ILE A 129 4.35 -9.67 -3.07
C ILE A 129 3.26 -10.44 -3.82
N ASP A 130 3.54 -11.66 -4.29
CA ASP A 130 2.54 -12.52 -4.95
C ASP A 130 1.36 -12.82 -4.01
N ALA A 131 1.64 -13.11 -2.74
CA ALA A 131 0.61 -13.37 -1.73
C ALA A 131 -0.24 -12.13 -1.43
N VAL A 132 0.37 -10.95 -1.38
CA VAL A 132 -0.32 -9.67 -1.18
C VAL A 132 -1.27 -9.36 -2.35
N LEU A 133 -0.83 -9.59 -3.59
CA LEU A 133 -1.70 -9.44 -4.77
C LEU A 133 -2.89 -10.39 -4.73
N ASN A 134 -2.65 -11.65 -4.34
CA ASN A 134 -3.71 -12.65 -4.21
C ASN A 134 -4.71 -12.27 -3.10
N LEU A 135 -4.23 -11.79 -1.94
CA LEU A 135 -5.09 -11.31 -0.85
C LEU A 135 -5.96 -10.13 -1.29
N ALA A 136 -5.34 -9.12 -1.90
CA ALA A 136 -6.07 -7.96 -2.42
C ALA A 136 -7.16 -8.39 -3.41
N ARG A 137 -6.81 -9.28 -4.33
CA ARG A 137 -7.73 -9.75 -5.36
C ARG A 137 -8.84 -10.63 -4.81
N SER A 138 -8.52 -11.56 -3.91
CA SER A 138 -9.48 -12.53 -3.34
C SER A 138 -10.49 -11.88 -2.40
N THR A 139 -10.15 -10.74 -1.80
CA THR A 139 -11.01 -10.01 -0.86
C THR A 139 -11.64 -8.76 -1.46
N GLY A 140 -11.19 -8.34 -2.66
CA GLY A 140 -11.64 -7.10 -3.29
C GLY A 140 -11.14 -5.83 -2.60
N THR A 141 -10.09 -5.95 -1.78
CA THR A 141 -9.48 -4.83 -1.05
C THR A 141 -8.46 -4.13 -1.97
N GLU A 142 -8.24 -2.84 -1.75
CA GLU A 142 -7.20 -2.08 -2.45
C GLU A 142 -5.81 -2.68 -2.14
N LEU A 143 -4.92 -2.69 -3.14
CA LEU A 143 -3.68 -3.47 -3.08
C LEU A 143 -2.71 -2.99 -1.98
N ALA A 144 -2.52 -1.68 -1.85
CA ALA A 144 -1.65 -1.13 -0.81
C ALA A 144 -2.22 -1.40 0.59
N GLU A 145 -3.55 -1.27 0.76
CA GLU A 145 -4.25 -1.57 2.01
C GLU A 145 -4.16 -3.06 2.38
N ALA A 146 -4.32 -3.96 1.40
CA ALA A 146 -4.15 -5.39 1.63
C ALA A 146 -2.72 -5.74 2.05
N GLY A 147 -1.71 -5.08 1.47
CA GLY A 147 -0.31 -5.20 1.87
C GLY A 147 -0.08 -4.74 3.32
N ASP A 148 -0.63 -3.58 3.68
CA ASP A 148 -0.55 -3.03 5.04
C ASP A 148 -1.22 -3.97 6.06
N ILE A 149 -2.39 -4.51 5.74
CA ILE A 149 -3.12 -5.46 6.58
C ILE A 149 -2.31 -6.74 6.79
N ALA A 150 -1.82 -7.34 5.72
CA ALA A 150 -1.07 -8.59 5.80
C ALA A 150 0.21 -8.43 6.61
N ALA A 151 1.01 -7.40 6.33
CA ALA A 151 2.27 -7.16 7.02
C ALA A 151 2.09 -6.82 8.50
N ASN A 152 1.09 -6.01 8.84
CA ASN A 152 0.79 -5.72 10.24
C ASN A 152 0.26 -6.96 10.99
N SER A 153 -0.58 -7.78 10.34
CA SER A 153 -1.06 -9.03 10.92
C SER A 153 0.09 -9.99 11.23
N MET A 154 1.06 -10.11 10.32
CA MET A 154 2.27 -10.90 10.56
C MET A 154 3.06 -10.40 11.77
N ARG A 155 3.25 -9.08 11.90
CA ARG A 155 3.97 -8.49 13.04
C ARG A 155 3.27 -8.71 14.36
N ILE A 156 1.93 -8.62 14.40
CA ILE A 156 1.14 -8.88 15.61
C ILE A 156 1.41 -10.29 16.14
N PHE A 157 1.52 -11.27 15.25
CA PHE A 157 1.70 -12.69 15.63
C PHE A 157 3.15 -13.18 15.53
N GLY A 158 4.12 -12.31 15.20
CA GLY A 158 5.52 -12.68 15.07
C GLY A 158 5.81 -13.66 13.94
N ILE A 159 5.04 -13.58 12.84
CA ILE A 159 5.15 -14.45 11.66
C ILE A 159 6.18 -13.87 10.70
N GLU A 160 7.04 -14.72 10.12
CA GLU A 160 8.08 -14.28 9.19
C GLU A 160 7.54 -14.05 7.76
N ALA A 161 8.23 -13.20 6.99
CA ALA A 161 7.84 -12.83 5.63
C ALA A 161 7.69 -14.02 4.66
N SER A 162 8.46 -15.09 4.89
CA SER A 162 8.34 -16.36 4.14
C SER A 162 6.98 -17.04 4.27
N GLN A 163 6.21 -16.72 5.31
CA GLN A 163 4.89 -17.27 5.60
C GLN A 163 3.74 -16.32 5.16
N MET A 164 4.03 -15.27 4.39
CA MET A 164 3.03 -14.32 3.90
C MET A 164 1.87 -15.00 3.16
N SER A 165 2.15 -16.07 2.40
CA SER A 165 1.12 -16.82 1.68
C SER A 165 0.12 -17.43 2.64
N ASP A 166 0.58 -18.06 3.71
CA ASP A 166 -0.28 -18.64 4.74
C ASP A 166 -1.14 -17.58 5.43
N VAL A 167 -0.56 -16.43 5.76
CA VAL A 167 -1.31 -15.30 6.33
C VAL A 167 -2.37 -14.79 5.36
N ALA A 168 -2.04 -14.63 4.08
CA ALA A 168 -2.98 -14.21 3.05
C ALA A 168 -4.15 -15.21 2.89
N ASP A 169 -3.85 -16.49 2.95
CA ASP A 169 -4.86 -17.56 2.88
C ASP A 169 -5.81 -17.52 4.09
N VAL A 170 -5.27 -17.42 5.30
CA VAL A 170 -6.06 -17.28 6.54
C VAL A 170 -6.97 -16.06 6.50
N LEU A 171 -6.41 -14.90 6.12
CA LEU A 171 -7.17 -13.64 6.03
C LEU A 171 -8.26 -13.73 4.95
N THR A 172 -7.94 -14.33 3.78
CA THR A 172 -8.91 -14.54 2.68
C THR A 172 -10.07 -15.44 3.13
N VAL A 173 -9.76 -16.59 3.72
CA VAL A 173 -10.80 -17.53 4.17
C VAL A 173 -11.65 -16.88 5.25
N THR A 174 -11.04 -16.22 6.20
CA THR A 174 -11.77 -15.55 7.29
C THR A 174 -12.71 -14.49 6.78
N ALA A 175 -12.22 -13.55 5.94
CA ALA A 175 -13.03 -12.48 5.38
C ALA A 175 -14.17 -13.00 4.50
N ASN A 176 -13.88 -13.98 3.62
CA ASN A 176 -14.87 -14.51 2.68
C ASN A 176 -15.85 -15.54 3.30
N SER A 177 -15.59 -15.99 4.53
CA SER A 177 -16.43 -16.98 5.23
C SER A 177 -17.17 -16.41 6.42
N SER A 178 -17.12 -15.10 6.61
CA SER A 178 -17.82 -14.43 7.69
C SER A 178 -18.44 -13.11 7.21
N ALA A 179 -19.35 -12.57 8.00
CA ALA A 179 -20.11 -11.37 7.65
C ALA A 179 -19.28 -10.08 7.87
N GLN A 180 -18.02 -10.04 7.41
CA GLN A 180 -17.11 -8.89 7.56
C GLN A 180 -16.23 -8.72 6.34
N THR A 181 -15.66 -7.51 6.18
CA THR A 181 -14.62 -7.22 5.20
C THR A 181 -13.23 -7.56 5.74
N LEU A 182 -12.22 -7.58 4.86
CA LEU A 182 -10.82 -7.69 5.29
C LEU A 182 -10.43 -6.54 6.23
N ILE A 183 -10.94 -5.34 5.99
CA ILE A 183 -10.71 -4.15 6.81
C ILE A 183 -11.31 -4.33 8.21
N ASP A 184 -12.57 -4.80 8.32
CA ASP A 184 -13.20 -5.10 9.61
C ASP A 184 -12.40 -6.14 10.39
N LEU A 185 -11.94 -7.21 9.71
CA LEU A 185 -11.11 -8.25 10.31
C LEU A 185 -9.81 -7.65 10.87
N PHE A 186 -9.14 -6.80 10.09
CA PHE A 186 -7.90 -6.15 10.51
C PHE A 186 -8.12 -5.21 11.71
N GLU A 187 -9.20 -4.43 11.71
CA GLU A 187 -9.54 -3.58 12.86
C GLU A 187 -9.75 -4.41 14.14
N ALA A 188 -10.30 -5.61 14.02
CA ALA A 188 -10.42 -6.53 15.16
C ALA A 188 -9.06 -7.10 15.57
N LEU A 189 -8.23 -7.55 14.61
CA LEU A 189 -6.87 -8.07 14.86
C LEU A 189 -5.97 -7.00 15.50
N LYS A 190 -6.03 -5.78 15.03
CA LYS A 190 -5.26 -4.65 15.57
C LYS A 190 -5.57 -4.41 17.06
N MET A 191 -6.84 -4.56 17.45
CA MET A 191 -7.27 -4.32 18.83
C MET A 191 -7.11 -5.51 19.76
N GLY A 192 -7.33 -6.73 19.25
CA GLY A 192 -7.34 -7.95 20.04
C GLY A 192 -6.10 -8.84 19.85
N GLY A 193 -5.49 -8.76 18.68
CA GLY A 193 -4.38 -9.63 18.27
C GLY A 193 -3.15 -9.61 19.17
N PRO A 194 -2.64 -8.45 19.60
CA PRO A 194 -1.49 -8.42 20.50
C PRO A 194 -1.73 -9.18 21.80
N GLN A 195 -2.95 -9.10 22.36
CA GLN A 195 -3.31 -9.82 23.57
C GLN A 195 -3.50 -11.33 23.31
N ALA A 196 -4.08 -11.68 22.16
CA ALA A 196 -4.24 -13.06 21.73
C ALA A 196 -2.86 -13.71 21.51
N ALA A 197 -1.95 -13.07 20.79
CA ALA A 197 -0.59 -13.55 20.58
C ALA A 197 0.18 -13.72 21.91
N ALA A 198 0.05 -12.77 22.83
CA ALA A 198 0.63 -12.86 24.16
C ALA A 198 0.04 -14.00 25.01
N ALA A 199 -1.22 -14.38 24.74
CA ALA A 199 -1.90 -15.53 25.35
C ALA A 199 -1.56 -16.87 24.66
N GLY A 200 -0.72 -16.86 23.62
CA GLY A 200 -0.32 -18.05 22.88
C GLY A 200 -1.29 -18.47 21.76
N GLU A 201 -2.24 -17.61 21.39
CA GLU A 201 -3.12 -17.86 20.24
C GLU A 201 -2.40 -17.55 18.92
N SER A 202 -2.69 -18.34 17.91
CA SER A 202 -2.24 -18.08 16.54
C SER A 202 -3.18 -17.09 15.82
N ILE A 203 -2.75 -16.62 14.63
CA ILE A 203 -3.60 -15.83 13.75
C ILE A 203 -4.87 -16.61 13.34
N ARG A 204 -4.79 -17.94 13.15
CA ARG A 204 -5.93 -18.81 12.80
C ARG A 204 -6.98 -18.83 13.91
N GLU A 205 -6.54 -19.08 15.13
CA GLU A 205 -7.41 -19.18 16.32
C GLU A 205 -8.09 -17.84 16.60
N THR A 206 -7.31 -16.75 16.53
CA THR A 206 -7.83 -15.38 16.73
C THR A 206 -8.82 -14.99 15.62
N SER A 207 -8.50 -15.31 14.36
CA SER A 207 -9.38 -15.01 13.20
C SER A 207 -10.67 -15.84 13.25
N ALA A 208 -10.62 -17.09 13.72
CA ALA A 208 -11.83 -17.91 13.91
C ALA A 208 -12.78 -17.27 14.93
N ALA A 209 -12.29 -16.84 16.08
CA ALA A 209 -13.11 -16.16 17.07
C ALA A 209 -13.70 -14.84 16.54
N ILE A 210 -12.92 -14.04 15.81
CA ILE A 210 -13.40 -12.81 15.17
C ILE A 210 -14.48 -13.11 14.13
N ALA A 211 -14.33 -14.18 13.33
CA ALA A 211 -15.30 -14.57 12.32
C ALA A 211 -16.67 -14.92 12.94
N VAL A 212 -16.68 -15.69 14.03
CA VAL A 212 -17.91 -16.02 14.76
C VAL A 212 -18.58 -14.76 15.32
N LEU A 213 -17.79 -13.85 15.92
CA LEU A 213 -18.32 -12.58 16.41
C LEU A 213 -18.92 -11.75 15.27
N ALA A 214 -18.25 -11.70 14.11
CA ALA A 214 -18.72 -10.95 12.95
C ALA A 214 -20.03 -11.48 12.40
N ASN A 215 -20.25 -12.80 12.38
CA ASN A 215 -21.49 -13.43 11.97
C ASN A 215 -22.67 -13.07 12.88
N MET A 216 -22.38 -12.76 14.15
CA MET A 216 -23.37 -12.25 15.11
C MET A 216 -23.46 -10.70 15.13
N GLY A 217 -22.84 -10.01 14.16
CA GLY A 217 -22.90 -8.56 14.01
C GLY A 217 -21.86 -7.79 14.84
N ILE A 218 -20.98 -8.47 15.58
CA ILE A 218 -19.92 -7.85 16.39
C ILE A 218 -18.65 -7.80 15.54
N LYS A 219 -18.36 -6.66 14.90
CA LYS A 219 -17.31 -6.49 13.90
C LYS A 219 -16.24 -5.47 14.30
N GLY A 220 -15.12 -5.51 13.60
CA GLY A 220 -14.07 -4.50 13.67
C GLY A 220 -13.54 -4.29 15.07
N SER A 221 -13.31 -3.06 15.45
CA SER A 221 -12.73 -2.68 16.75
C SER A 221 -13.56 -3.14 17.96
N LEU A 222 -14.87 -3.32 17.79
CA LEU A 222 -15.75 -3.85 18.86
C LEU A 222 -15.40 -5.31 19.16
N ALA A 223 -15.29 -6.16 18.13
CA ALA A 223 -14.89 -7.57 18.29
C ALA A 223 -13.49 -7.69 18.91
N GLY A 224 -12.53 -6.93 18.39
CA GLY A 224 -11.14 -6.95 18.90
C GLY A 224 -11.05 -6.45 20.35
N THR A 225 -11.79 -5.41 20.72
CA THR A 225 -11.83 -4.91 22.09
C THR A 225 -12.43 -5.92 23.04
N ALA A 226 -13.49 -6.60 22.65
CA ALA A 226 -14.16 -7.61 23.45
C ALA A 226 -13.25 -8.84 23.64
N LEU A 227 -12.57 -9.31 22.59
CA LEU A 227 -11.56 -10.38 22.69
C LEU A 227 -10.40 -10.01 23.61
N ARG A 228 -9.83 -8.82 23.44
CA ARG A 228 -8.78 -8.30 24.33
C ARG A 228 -9.20 -8.35 25.79
N LYS A 229 -10.44 -7.97 26.07
CA LYS A 229 -11.00 -8.04 27.44
C LYS A 229 -11.12 -9.45 27.95
N SER A 230 -11.61 -10.40 27.16
CA SER A 230 -11.71 -11.80 27.55
C SER A 230 -10.34 -12.38 27.93
N PHE A 231 -9.31 -12.19 27.12
CA PHE A 231 -7.95 -12.64 27.47
C PHE A 231 -7.43 -11.99 28.75
N SER A 232 -7.63 -10.69 28.92
CA SER A 232 -7.21 -9.97 30.14
C SER A 232 -7.94 -10.45 31.38
N GLN A 233 -9.18 -10.90 31.25
CA GLN A 233 -9.95 -11.45 32.38
C GLN A 233 -9.48 -12.85 32.74
N PHE A 234 -9.26 -13.74 31.77
CA PHE A 234 -8.77 -15.11 32.02
C PHE A 234 -7.39 -15.15 32.70
N ALA A 235 -6.59 -14.11 32.55
CA ALA A 235 -5.32 -13.97 33.25
C ALA A 235 -5.44 -13.56 34.73
N LYS A 236 -6.63 -13.12 35.19
CA LYS A 236 -6.81 -12.69 36.59
C LYS A 236 -7.11 -13.85 37.51
N VAL A 237 -6.36 -13.96 38.62
CA VAL A 237 -6.53 -15.01 39.63
C VAL A 237 -7.98 -15.10 40.13
N LYS A 238 -8.62 -13.94 40.40
CA LYS A 238 -10.02 -13.91 40.82
C LYS A 238 -10.95 -14.61 39.81
N VAL A 239 -10.77 -14.36 38.52
CA VAL A 239 -11.58 -14.96 37.44
C VAL A 239 -11.27 -16.45 37.30
N GLN A 240 -9.99 -16.82 37.41
CA GLN A 240 -9.55 -18.23 37.41
C GLN A 240 -10.18 -19.00 38.57
N ASP A 241 -10.22 -18.45 39.77
CA ASP A 241 -10.86 -19.10 40.94
C ASP A 241 -12.36 -19.22 40.79
N GLN A 242 -13.04 -18.20 40.23
CA GLN A 242 -14.45 -18.25 39.91
C GLN A 242 -14.75 -19.34 38.87
N LEU A 243 -13.99 -19.41 37.79
CA LEU A 243 -14.13 -20.45 36.76
C LEU A 243 -13.84 -21.86 37.29
N ARG A 244 -12.81 -22.01 38.12
CA ARG A 244 -12.48 -23.27 38.77
C ARG A 244 -13.60 -23.75 39.69
N SER A 245 -14.32 -22.85 40.36
CA SER A 245 -15.46 -23.21 41.20
C SER A 245 -16.61 -23.89 40.46
N VAL A 246 -16.69 -23.67 39.13
CA VAL A 246 -17.66 -24.32 38.23
C VAL A 246 -17.00 -25.38 37.33
N GLY A 247 -15.77 -25.80 37.65
CA GLY A 247 -15.06 -26.88 36.96
C GLY A 247 -14.37 -26.46 35.66
N VAL A 248 -14.10 -25.16 35.45
CA VAL A 248 -13.43 -24.67 34.26
C VAL A 248 -11.99 -24.20 34.63
N GLU A 249 -11.00 -24.86 34.02
CA GLU A 249 -9.61 -24.45 34.13
C GLU A 249 -9.23 -23.52 32.95
N THR A 250 -8.62 -22.38 33.25
CA THR A 250 -8.17 -21.43 32.23
C THR A 250 -6.69 -21.52 31.93
N VAL A 251 -5.93 -22.20 32.79
CA VAL A 251 -4.48 -22.38 32.69
C VAL A 251 -4.12 -23.86 32.63
N ASP A 252 -3.04 -24.16 31.94
CA ASP A 252 -2.44 -25.50 31.91
C ASP A 252 -1.58 -25.76 33.16
N ALA A 253 -0.99 -26.97 33.24
CA ALA A 253 -0.11 -27.37 34.36
C ALA A 253 1.15 -26.51 34.47
N ASN A 254 1.53 -25.78 33.42
CA ASN A 254 2.70 -24.89 33.42
C ASN A 254 2.35 -23.42 33.74
N GLY A 255 1.06 -23.13 33.93
CA GLY A 255 0.56 -21.79 34.22
C GLY A 255 0.31 -20.93 32.97
N ASN A 256 0.38 -21.51 31.75
CA ASN A 256 0.01 -20.82 30.52
C ASN A 256 -1.50 -20.84 30.32
N LEU A 257 -2.04 -19.80 29.71
CA LEU A 257 -3.45 -19.79 29.28
C LEU A 257 -3.70 -20.94 28.30
N ARG A 258 -4.79 -21.67 28.51
CA ARG A 258 -5.31 -22.64 27.55
C ARG A 258 -5.90 -21.92 26.36
N LYS A 259 -6.12 -22.66 25.27
CA LYS A 259 -6.72 -22.10 24.06
C LYS A 259 -8.13 -21.54 24.33
N MET A 260 -8.40 -20.34 23.80
CA MET A 260 -9.68 -19.65 24.03
C MET A 260 -10.88 -20.54 23.65
N ALA A 261 -10.80 -21.25 22.52
CA ALA A 261 -11.89 -22.13 22.09
C ALA A 261 -12.19 -23.26 23.11
N GLU A 262 -11.16 -23.80 23.76
CA GLU A 262 -11.34 -24.80 24.82
C GLU A 262 -11.99 -24.20 26.05
N ILE A 263 -11.51 -23.04 26.49
CA ILE A 263 -12.06 -22.33 27.64
C ILE A 263 -13.52 -21.97 27.39
N MET A 264 -13.86 -21.47 26.19
CA MET A 264 -15.24 -21.12 25.81
C MET A 264 -16.17 -22.32 25.80
N ARG A 265 -15.70 -23.50 25.34
CA ARG A 265 -16.48 -24.77 25.40
C ARG A 265 -16.74 -25.20 26.83
N ASP A 266 -15.73 -25.16 27.70
CA ASP A 266 -15.87 -25.52 29.10
C ASP A 266 -16.84 -24.57 29.83
N ILE A 267 -16.74 -23.25 29.57
CA ILE A 267 -17.66 -22.23 30.09
C ILE A 267 -19.09 -22.51 29.59
N ALA A 268 -19.26 -22.76 28.28
CA ALA A 268 -20.57 -23.06 27.69
C ALA A 268 -21.24 -24.28 28.37
N LYS A 269 -20.45 -25.34 28.63
CA LYS A 269 -20.88 -26.50 29.36
C LYS A 269 -21.28 -26.18 30.80
N ALA A 270 -20.47 -25.44 31.54
CA ALA A 270 -20.77 -24.98 32.89
C ALA A 270 -22.06 -24.15 32.97
N MET A 271 -22.24 -23.23 32.01
CA MET A 271 -23.41 -22.36 31.92
C MET A 271 -24.68 -23.08 31.45
N SER A 272 -24.59 -24.30 30.85
CA SER A 272 -25.72 -24.98 30.27
C SER A 272 -26.87 -25.27 31.26
N THR A 273 -26.54 -25.52 32.53
CA THR A 273 -27.47 -25.80 33.60
C THR A 273 -27.91 -24.60 34.41
N MET A 274 -27.32 -23.43 34.18
CA MET A 274 -27.63 -22.22 34.94
C MET A 274 -28.94 -21.57 34.45
N PRO A 275 -29.79 -21.03 35.35
CA PRO A 275 -30.89 -20.13 35.00
C PRO A 275 -30.42 -18.89 34.23
N THR A 276 -31.28 -18.28 33.42
CA THR A 276 -30.89 -17.13 32.55
C THR A 276 -30.32 -15.95 33.32
N ALA A 277 -30.91 -15.59 34.48
CA ALA A 277 -30.41 -14.50 35.32
C ALA A 277 -28.98 -14.79 35.84
N GLU A 278 -28.75 -16.04 36.29
CA GLU A 278 -27.45 -16.49 36.78
C GLU A 278 -26.41 -16.49 35.64
N LYS A 279 -26.77 -16.97 34.44
CA LYS A 279 -25.90 -16.91 33.23
C LYS A 279 -25.41 -15.51 32.94
N LEU A 280 -26.32 -14.52 32.98
CA LEU A 280 -25.96 -13.15 32.67
C LEU A 280 -25.03 -12.56 33.74
N ALA A 281 -25.34 -12.76 35.01
CA ALA A 281 -24.51 -12.32 36.12
C ALA A 281 -23.12 -13.00 36.09
N PHE A 282 -23.09 -14.31 35.88
CA PHE A 282 -21.84 -15.05 35.75
C PHE A 282 -20.98 -14.56 34.54
N ALA A 283 -21.62 -14.32 33.39
CA ALA A 283 -20.89 -13.80 32.23
C ALA A 283 -20.34 -12.38 32.49
N GLU A 284 -21.05 -11.54 33.19
CA GLU A 284 -20.57 -10.19 33.56
C GLU A 284 -19.39 -10.29 34.54
N ASP A 285 -19.46 -11.20 35.51
CA ASP A 285 -18.38 -11.40 36.48
C ASP A 285 -17.08 -11.89 35.84
N ILE A 286 -17.15 -12.83 34.86
CA ILE A 286 -15.96 -13.46 34.27
C ILE A 286 -15.42 -12.68 33.06
N PHE A 287 -16.28 -12.01 32.25
CA PHE A 287 -15.85 -11.30 31.03
C PHE A 287 -15.75 -9.78 31.22
N ASP A 288 -16.28 -9.22 32.33
CA ASP A 288 -16.55 -7.80 32.48
C ASP A 288 -17.66 -7.29 31.50
N ILE A 289 -18.31 -6.21 31.85
CA ILE A 289 -19.39 -5.59 31.03
C ILE A 289 -19.02 -5.43 29.55
N ARG A 290 -17.75 -5.04 29.26
CA ARG A 290 -17.30 -4.84 27.87
C ARG A 290 -16.90 -6.13 27.13
N GLY A 291 -16.59 -7.17 27.87
CA GLY A 291 -16.23 -8.49 27.33
C GLY A 291 -17.44 -9.44 27.28
N SER A 292 -18.47 -9.22 28.08
CA SER A 292 -19.62 -10.13 28.24
C SER A 292 -20.34 -10.38 26.90
N LEU A 293 -20.46 -9.35 26.04
CA LEU A 293 -21.08 -9.50 24.73
C LEU A 293 -20.33 -10.56 23.88
N ALA A 294 -19.00 -10.46 23.76
CA ALA A 294 -18.23 -11.46 23.02
C ALA A 294 -18.17 -12.80 23.74
N GLY A 295 -18.01 -12.79 25.06
CA GLY A 295 -17.98 -14.00 25.87
C GLY A 295 -19.26 -14.82 25.73
N LEU A 296 -20.43 -14.18 25.90
CA LEU A 296 -21.74 -14.83 25.69
C LEU A 296 -21.91 -15.30 24.24
N THR A 297 -21.49 -14.51 23.28
CA THR A 297 -21.59 -14.87 21.86
C THR A 297 -20.74 -16.09 21.53
N LEU A 298 -19.48 -16.11 21.95
CA LEU A 298 -18.58 -17.26 21.69
C LEU A 298 -19.01 -18.51 22.44
N THR A 299 -19.47 -18.40 23.69
CA THR A 299 -19.97 -19.55 24.46
C THR A 299 -21.27 -20.10 23.92
N ALA A 300 -22.11 -19.27 23.31
CA ALA A 300 -23.35 -19.70 22.66
C ALA A 300 -23.12 -20.35 21.28
N ASN A 301 -21.95 -20.11 20.65
CA ASN A 301 -21.65 -20.53 19.27
C ASN A 301 -20.34 -21.34 19.19
N THR A 302 -20.10 -22.22 20.15
CA THR A 302 -18.88 -23.05 20.20
C THR A 302 -18.74 -23.97 19.00
N ASP A 303 -19.85 -24.54 18.48
CA ASP A 303 -19.84 -25.41 17.31
C ASP A 303 -19.40 -24.63 16.04
N GLU A 304 -19.85 -23.38 15.88
CA GLU A 304 -19.44 -22.53 14.78
C GLU A 304 -17.94 -22.14 14.91
N LEU A 305 -17.48 -21.91 16.14
CA LEU A 305 -16.06 -21.63 16.42
C LEU A 305 -15.19 -22.82 16.03
N ASP A 306 -15.60 -24.06 16.41
CA ASP A 306 -14.90 -25.27 16.06
C ASP A 306 -14.92 -25.53 14.54
N ALA A 307 -16.05 -25.31 13.87
CA ALA A 307 -16.14 -25.42 12.42
C ALA A 307 -15.23 -24.41 11.71
N MET A 308 -15.14 -23.19 12.21
CA MET A 308 -14.25 -22.16 11.65
C MET A 308 -12.77 -22.51 11.89
N LEU A 309 -12.43 -23.04 13.06
CA LEU A 309 -11.07 -23.52 13.36
C LEU A 309 -10.66 -24.63 12.39
N VAL A 310 -11.52 -25.62 12.18
CA VAL A 310 -11.27 -26.71 11.20
C VAL A 310 -11.07 -26.12 9.79
N LYS A 311 -11.92 -25.17 9.38
CA LYS A 311 -11.83 -24.53 8.07
C LYS A 311 -10.51 -23.77 7.89
N LEU A 312 -9.95 -23.20 8.95
CA LEU A 312 -8.70 -22.45 8.90
C LEU A 312 -7.44 -23.33 9.06
N GLN A 313 -7.58 -24.64 9.29
CA GLN A 313 -6.45 -25.56 9.34
C GLN A 313 -5.83 -25.86 7.98
N ASP A 314 -6.68 -26.01 6.95
CA ASP A 314 -6.27 -26.34 5.58
C ASP A 314 -6.72 -25.22 4.62
N VAL A 315 -5.88 -24.21 4.51
CA VAL A 315 -6.16 -23.01 3.72
C VAL A 315 -5.13 -22.76 2.62
N GLU A 316 -4.16 -23.67 2.43
CA GLU A 316 -3.05 -23.49 1.51
C GLU A 316 -3.53 -23.19 0.08
N GLY A 317 -3.10 -22.06 -0.47
CA GLY A 317 -3.38 -21.64 -1.84
C GLY A 317 -4.79 -21.05 -2.07
N VAL A 318 -5.64 -20.94 -1.04
CA VAL A 318 -7.03 -20.47 -1.19
C VAL A 318 -7.08 -19.02 -1.69
N ALA A 319 -6.17 -18.14 -1.27
CA ALA A 319 -6.11 -16.76 -1.76
C ALA A 319 -5.83 -16.73 -3.26
N ALA A 320 -4.87 -17.51 -3.74
CA ALA A 320 -4.50 -17.58 -5.15
C ALA A 320 -5.64 -18.19 -6.00
N ASP A 321 -6.27 -19.25 -5.54
CA ASP A 321 -7.37 -19.88 -6.25
C ASP A 321 -8.62 -18.99 -6.30
N THR A 322 -8.89 -18.27 -5.22
CA THR A 322 -9.99 -17.30 -5.17
C THR A 322 -9.70 -16.12 -6.11
N ALA A 323 -8.50 -15.59 -6.10
CA ALA A 323 -8.06 -14.54 -7.03
C ALA A 323 -8.24 -14.96 -8.50
N LYS A 324 -7.82 -16.18 -8.86
CA LYS A 324 -8.03 -16.74 -10.21
C LYS A 324 -9.52 -16.84 -10.58
N LYS A 325 -10.36 -17.30 -9.65
CA LYS A 325 -11.83 -17.36 -9.88
C LYS A 325 -12.41 -15.97 -10.11
N MET A 326 -11.98 -14.96 -9.37
CA MET A 326 -12.42 -13.56 -9.54
C MET A 326 -11.94 -12.96 -10.87
N ASP A 327 -10.83 -13.44 -11.43
CA ASP A 327 -10.32 -13.00 -12.74
C ASP A 327 -10.81 -13.85 -13.92
N ALA A 328 -11.55 -14.91 -13.69
CA ALA A 328 -12.10 -15.76 -14.76
C ALA A 328 -13.23 -15.10 -15.57
N GLY A 329 -13.82 -14.00 -15.08
CA GLY A 329 -14.90 -13.28 -15.74
C GLY A 329 -14.42 -12.23 -16.75
N LEU A 330 -15.38 -11.62 -17.48
CA LEU A 330 -15.10 -10.56 -18.44
C LEU A 330 -14.33 -9.36 -17.82
N GLY A 331 -14.66 -8.99 -16.59
CA GLY A 331 -13.94 -7.94 -15.85
C GLY A 331 -12.47 -8.28 -15.62
N GLY A 332 -12.15 -9.55 -15.31
CA GLY A 332 -10.78 -10.04 -15.20
C GLY A 332 -10.05 -9.99 -16.54
N ALA A 333 -10.71 -10.45 -17.62
CA ALA A 333 -10.15 -10.39 -18.97
C ALA A 333 -9.81 -8.93 -19.39
N PHE A 334 -10.67 -7.97 -19.05
CA PHE A 334 -10.38 -6.55 -19.30
C PHE A 334 -9.18 -6.03 -18.48
N ARG A 335 -9.06 -6.41 -17.22
CA ARG A 335 -7.90 -6.02 -16.40
C ARG A 335 -6.60 -6.62 -16.94
N LEU A 336 -6.61 -7.90 -17.31
CA LEU A 336 -5.47 -8.56 -17.97
C LEU A 336 -5.10 -7.86 -19.29
N LEU A 337 -6.09 -7.46 -20.09
CA LEU A 337 -5.83 -6.70 -21.32
C LEU A 337 -5.18 -5.34 -21.02
N LEU A 338 -5.70 -4.59 -20.06
CA LEU A 338 -5.14 -3.29 -19.67
C LEU A 338 -3.71 -3.44 -19.13
N SER A 339 -3.49 -4.44 -18.28
CA SER A 339 -2.16 -4.76 -17.75
C SER A 339 -1.18 -5.16 -18.86
N ALA A 340 -1.61 -5.97 -19.83
CA ALA A 340 -0.79 -6.35 -20.99
C ALA A 340 -0.44 -5.13 -21.87
N VAL A 341 -1.37 -4.21 -22.08
CA VAL A 341 -1.14 -2.96 -22.82
C VAL A 341 -0.13 -2.08 -22.09
N GLU A 342 -0.30 -1.91 -20.78
CA GLU A 342 0.66 -1.15 -19.95
C GLU A 342 2.04 -1.81 -19.96
N GLY A 343 2.11 -3.13 -19.83
CA GLY A 343 3.35 -3.88 -19.92
C GLY A 343 4.08 -3.69 -21.26
N ALA A 344 3.32 -3.68 -22.37
CA ALA A 344 3.88 -3.39 -23.69
C ALA A 344 4.38 -1.95 -23.81
N MET A 345 3.63 -0.98 -23.28
CA MET A 345 4.03 0.44 -23.22
C MET A 345 5.30 0.62 -22.40
N ASN A 346 5.38 -0.02 -21.22
CA ASN A 346 6.56 0.03 -20.37
C ASN A 346 7.79 -0.59 -21.06
N ALA A 347 7.63 -1.70 -21.76
CA ALA A 347 8.71 -2.34 -22.53
C ALA A 347 9.23 -1.45 -23.68
N ILE A 348 8.34 -0.77 -24.39
CA ILE A 348 8.71 0.20 -25.44
C ILE A 348 9.46 1.38 -24.83
N ALA A 349 8.95 1.95 -23.74
CA ALA A 349 9.57 3.09 -23.08
C ALA A 349 10.91 2.75 -22.44
N ASP A 350 11.04 1.56 -21.85
CA ASP A 350 12.31 1.06 -21.30
C ASP A 350 13.38 0.92 -22.40
N ALA A 351 13.02 0.33 -23.53
CA ALA A 351 13.91 0.23 -24.71
C ALA A 351 14.34 1.61 -25.25
N MET A 352 13.50 2.62 -25.09
CA MET A 352 13.77 4.01 -25.54
C MET A 352 14.39 4.89 -24.44
N ASN A 353 14.44 4.43 -23.19
CA ASN A 353 14.85 5.23 -22.04
C ASN A 353 16.27 5.83 -22.22
N SER A 354 17.21 5.08 -22.77
CA SER A 354 18.56 5.54 -23.08
C SER A 354 18.60 6.74 -24.05
N THR A 355 17.54 6.94 -24.85
CA THR A 355 17.42 8.01 -25.83
C THR A 355 16.53 9.15 -25.28
N LEU A 356 15.42 8.81 -24.63
CA LEU A 356 14.44 9.76 -24.13
C LEU A 356 14.95 10.57 -22.92
N GLN A 357 15.58 9.92 -21.95
CA GLN A 357 16.08 10.60 -20.76
C GLN A 357 17.10 11.72 -21.08
N PRO A 358 18.16 11.49 -21.88
CA PRO A 358 19.09 12.54 -22.27
C PRO A 358 18.41 13.65 -23.08
N LEU A 359 17.41 13.32 -23.90
CA LEU A 359 16.67 14.31 -24.67
C LEU A 359 15.86 15.24 -23.76
N ILE A 360 15.12 14.69 -22.80
CA ILE A 360 14.34 15.45 -21.82
C ILE A 360 15.25 16.37 -20.99
N VAL A 361 16.39 15.85 -20.52
CA VAL A 361 17.38 16.64 -19.76
C VAL A 361 17.91 17.80 -20.61
N LYS A 362 18.23 17.58 -21.88
CA LYS A 362 18.70 18.65 -22.79
C LYS A 362 17.62 19.71 -23.02
N VAL A 363 16.37 19.30 -23.26
CA VAL A 363 15.24 20.25 -23.43
C VAL A 363 15.03 21.08 -22.17
N THR A 364 15.05 20.43 -21.00
CA THR A 364 14.90 21.11 -19.71
C THR A 364 16.04 22.13 -19.48
N ALA A 365 17.29 21.75 -19.78
CA ALA A 365 18.44 22.66 -19.67
C ALA A 365 18.30 23.89 -20.58
N VAL A 366 17.80 23.71 -21.80
CA VAL A 366 17.55 24.81 -22.76
C VAL A 366 16.43 25.73 -22.23
N ILE A 367 15.34 25.18 -21.72
CA ILE A 367 14.24 25.95 -21.13
C ILE A 367 14.74 26.75 -19.92
N ASN A 368 15.48 26.13 -19.02
CA ASN A 368 16.05 26.81 -17.84
C ASN A 368 16.99 27.92 -18.22
N THR A 369 17.87 27.72 -19.21
CA THR A 369 18.77 28.76 -19.71
C THR A 369 17.99 29.96 -20.30
N PHE A 370 16.91 29.66 -21.02
CA PHE A 370 16.04 30.69 -21.57
C PHE A 370 15.28 31.46 -20.49
N THR A 371 14.78 30.76 -19.47
CA THR A 371 14.10 31.37 -18.31
C THR A 371 15.06 32.29 -17.55
N GLN A 372 16.28 31.84 -17.25
CA GLN A 372 17.31 32.65 -16.61
C GLN A 372 17.69 33.89 -17.45
N TRP A 373 17.74 33.72 -18.78
CA TRP A 373 17.99 34.85 -19.66
C TRP A 373 16.85 35.88 -19.61
N ILE A 374 15.58 35.46 -19.60
CA ILE A 374 14.42 36.37 -19.44
C ILE A 374 14.51 37.11 -18.09
N GLU A 375 14.81 36.40 -17.01
CA GLU A 375 14.91 36.98 -15.66
C GLU A 375 16.06 38.02 -15.57
N ALA A 376 17.20 37.75 -16.22
CA ALA A 376 18.35 38.63 -16.24
C ALA A 376 18.18 39.88 -17.15
N ASN A 377 17.18 39.86 -18.03
CA ASN A 377 16.93 40.94 -19.00
C ASN A 377 15.54 41.60 -18.84
N ARG A 378 14.93 41.44 -17.66
CA ARG A 378 13.70 42.17 -17.27
C ARG A 378 13.87 43.62 -16.98
#